data_c4f00c8d7b53903a518bbc81b9145f39
#
_entry.id   c4f00c8d7b53903a518bbc81b9145f39
#
_cell.length_a   1.000
_cell.length_b   1.000
_cell.length_c   1.000
_cell.angle_alpha   90.00
_cell.angle_beta   90.00
_cell.angle_gamma   90.00
#
_symmetry.space_group_name_H-M   'P 1'
#
loop_
_entity.id
_entity.type
_entity.pdbx_description
1 polymer ?
#
loop_
_entity_poly.entity_id
_entity_poly.type
_entity_poly.pdbx_seq_one_letter_code
_entity_poly.pdbx_strand_id
1 'polypeptide(L)'
;MKHAKVAYVPGFHILTGDARSQAATLVIQPGKHVGGPDNTHRGADQWIYVESGSGEATIDGATHPLEKGSLILIQRTQAHGFRNSGQTPLNILTFYVPPAYDESENELPAGQP
;
A
#
# COMPACT_ATOMS: atom_id res chain seq x y z
N MET A 1 -11.83 -13.04 -16.65
CA MET A 1 -11.19 -11.72 -16.53
C MET A 1 -11.89 -10.92 -15.44
N LYS A 2 -11.14 -10.25 -14.59
CA LYS A 2 -11.70 -9.36 -13.56
C LYS A 2 -11.40 -7.92 -13.96
N HIS A 3 -12.32 -7.03 -13.66
CA HIS A 3 -12.24 -5.65 -14.10
C HIS A 3 -12.69 -4.73 -12.96
N ALA A 4 -11.88 -3.73 -12.66
CA ALA A 4 -12.23 -2.68 -11.73
C ALA A 4 -11.76 -1.34 -12.28
N LYS A 5 -12.52 -0.29 -11.98
CA LYS A 5 -12.11 1.07 -12.27
C LYS A 5 -11.42 1.64 -11.05
N VAL A 6 -10.19 2.14 -11.21
CA VAL A 6 -9.45 2.74 -10.12
C VAL A 6 -10.06 4.11 -9.80
N ALA A 7 -10.41 4.29 -8.52
CA ALA A 7 -10.87 5.58 -8.01
C ALA A 7 -10.16 5.82 -6.68
N TYR A 8 -9.55 7.00 -6.53
CA TYR A 8 -8.81 7.35 -5.33
C TYR A 8 -9.72 8.07 -4.36
N VAL A 9 -10.15 7.36 -3.31
CA VAL A 9 -10.94 7.91 -2.21
C VAL A 9 -10.20 7.70 -0.90
N PRO A 10 -10.40 8.57 0.10
CA PRO A 10 -9.64 8.47 1.36
C PRO A 10 -9.68 7.07 1.99
N GLY A 11 -8.54 6.63 2.49
CA GLY A 11 -8.38 5.36 3.17
C GLY A 11 -7.89 4.23 2.28
N PHE A 12 -8.02 3.01 2.79
CA PHE A 12 -7.62 1.79 2.11
C PHE A 12 -8.84 1.08 1.52
N HIS A 13 -8.78 0.75 0.23
CA HIS A 13 -9.89 0.10 -0.46
C HIS A 13 -9.39 -0.98 -1.41
N ILE A 14 -9.89 -2.20 -1.22
CA ILE A 14 -9.59 -3.31 -2.13
C ILE A 14 -10.40 -3.11 -3.41
N LEU A 15 -9.74 -3.24 -4.56
CA LEU A 15 -10.36 -3.08 -5.86
C LEU A 15 -10.82 -4.42 -6.43
N THR A 16 -9.87 -5.33 -6.60
CA THR A 16 -10.13 -6.65 -7.19
C THR A 16 -8.94 -7.57 -6.90
N GLY A 17 -9.13 -8.85 -7.09
CA GLY A 17 -8.05 -9.81 -6.93
C GLY A 17 -8.54 -11.24 -7.13
N ASP A 18 -7.61 -12.17 -7.01
CA ASP A 18 -7.87 -13.60 -7.03
C ASP A 18 -6.98 -14.29 -5.97
N ALA A 19 -6.79 -15.60 -6.07
CA ALA A 19 -5.97 -16.32 -5.10
C ALA A 19 -4.47 -16.01 -5.20
N ARG A 20 -4.01 -15.33 -6.25
CA ARG A 20 -2.58 -15.11 -6.53
C ARG A 20 -2.16 -13.67 -6.31
N SER A 21 -3.07 -12.71 -6.49
CA SER A 21 -2.75 -11.29 -6.40
C SER A 21 -3.97 -10.47 -6.07
N GLN A 22 -3.73 -9.26 -5.57
CA GLN A 22 -4.78 -8.38 -5.12
C GLN A 22 -4.37 -6.94 -5.38
N ALA A 23 -5.29 -6.13 -5.90
CA ALA A 23 -5.07 -4.71 -6.15
C ALA A 23 -5.92 -3.89 -5.18
N ALA A 24 -5.35 -2.79 -4.69
CA ALA A 24 -6.02 -1.88 -3.76
C ALA A 24 -5.56 -0.45 -3.99
N THR A 25 -6.32 0.50 -3.49
CA THR A 25 -5.88 1.90 -3.39
C THR A 25 -5.62 2.25 -1.93
N LEU A 26 -4.66 3.13 -1.73
CA LEU A 26 -4.34 3.70 -0.43
C LEU A 26 -4.21 5.20 -0.62
N VAL A 27 -5.11 5.96 0.00
CA VAL A 27 -5.12 7.42 -0.08
C VAL A 27 -4.88 7.97 1.31
N ILE A 28 -3.78 8.71 1.45
CA ILE A 28 -3.35 9.28 2.74
C ILE A 28 -3.50 10.78 2.68
N GLN A 29 -4.27 11.34 3.62
CA GLN A 29 -4.49 12.78 3.70
C GLN A 29 -3.22 13.51 4.19
N PRO A 30 -3.06 14.79 3.83
CA PRO A 30 -1.91 15.58 4.29
C PRO A 30 -1.69 15.49 5.80
N GLY A 31 -0.45 15.26 6.21
CA GLY A 31 -0.05 15.15 7.61
C GLY A 31 -0.35 13.80 8.26
N LYS A 32 -1.00 12.89 7.55
CA LYS A 32 -1.33 11.57 8.08
C LYS A 32 -0.29 10.53 7.67
N HIS A 33 -0.33 9.39 8.37
CA HIS A 33 0.55 8.26 8.06
C HIS A 33 -0.20 6.94 8.27
N VAL A 34 0.32 5.89 7.65
CA VAL A 34 -0.16 4.50 7.84
C VAL A 34 1.05 3.59 8.01
N GLY A 35 0.87 2.49 8.74
CA GLY A 35 1.95 1.54 9.00
C GLY A 35 2.95 2.06 10.03
N GLY A 36 4.08 1.40 10.11
CA GLY A 36 5.15 1.74 11.04
C GLY A 36 6.10 0.57 11.26
N PRO A 37 6.95 0.64 12.32
CA PRO A 37 8.00 -0.36 12.54
C PRO A 37 7.50 -1.78 12.77
N ASP A 38 6.25 -1.95 13.17
CA ASP A 38 5.67 -3.27 13.41
C ASP A 38 4.76 -3.74 12.27
N ASN A 39 4.63 -2.95 11.22
CA ASN A 39 3.76 -3.28 10.09
C ASN A 39 4.55 -4.08 9.04
N THR A 40 4.45 -5.40 9.14
CA THR A 40 5.08 -6.33 8.20
C THR A 40 4.02 -7.25 7.62
N HIS A 41 4.34 -7.89 6.49
CA HIS A 41 3.51 -8.95 5.93
C HIS A 41 4.32 -10.24 5.90
N ARG A 42 3.80 -11.28 6.55
CA ARG A 42 4.47 -12.58 6.71
C ARG A 42 4.81 -13.24 5.37
N GLY A 43 3.92 -13.16 4.41
CA GLY A 43 4.04 -13.91 3.18
C GLY A 43 3.61 -13.17 1.92
N ALA A 44 3.33 -11.87 2.00
CA ALA A 44 2.91 -11.08 0.84
C ALA A 44 3.96 -10.03 0.50
N ASP A 45 4.37 -10.03 -0.75
CA ASP A 45 5.11 -8.90 -1.31
C ASP A 45 4.12 -7.81 -1.68
N GLN A 46 4.53 -6.55 -1.54
CA GLN A 46 3.67 -5.42 -1.83
C GLN A 46 4.36 -4.47 -2.80
N TRP A 47 3.74 -4.28 -3.96
CA TRP A 47 4.13 -3.25 -4.90
C TRP A 47 3.33 -1.99 -4.62
N ILE A 48 3.97 -0.84 -4.64
CA ILE A 48 3.27 0.44 -4.60
C ILE A 48 3.67 1.31 -5.80
N TYR A 49 2.70 2.04 -6.30
CA TYR A 49 2.89 3.03 -7.35
C TYR A 49 2.19 4.33 -6.93
N VAL A 50 2.93 5.43 -6.89
CA VAL A 50 2.38 6.74 -6.54
C VAL A 50 1.79 7.39 -7.79
N GLU A 51 0.48 7.52 -7.83
CA GLU A 51 -0.23 8.16 -8.93
C GLU A 51 -0.13 9.67 -8.83
N SER A 52 -0.27 10.22 -7.63
CA SER A 52 -0.17 11.66 -7.39
C SER A 52 0.12 11.96 -5.92
N GLY A 53 0.52 13.19 -5.65
CA GLY A 53 0.92 13.62 -4.32
C GLY A 53 2.39 13.35 -4.05
N SER A 54 2.80 13.63 -2.82
CA SER A 54 4.17 13.42 -2.36
C SER A 54 4.18 12.99 -0.90
N GLY A 55 5.25 12.32 -0.50
CA GLY A 55 5.39 11.86 0.87
C GLY A 55 6.67 11.09 1.07
N GLU A 56 6.65 10.18 2.02
CA GLU A 56 7.80 9.36 2.38
C GLU A 56 7.36 7.93 2.69
N ALA A 57 8.19 6.98 2.29
CA ALA A 57 8.06 5.59 2.71
C ALA A 57 9.23 5.28 3.64
N THR A 58 8.95 4.61 4.76
CA THR A 58 9.99 4.08 5.64
C THR A 58 9.95 2.56 5.55
N ILE A 59 11.05 1.98 5.05
CA ILE A 59 11.19 0.54 4.84
C ILE A 59 12.37 0.07 5.69
N ASP A 60 12.09 -0.82 6.65
CA ASP A 60 13.11 -1.33 7.59
C ASP A 60 13.94 -0.21 8.22
N GLY A 61 13.28 0.89 8.60
CA GLY A 61 13.91 2.03 9.24
C GLY A 61 14.55 3.05 8.29
N ALA A 62 14.65 2.78 7.01
CA ALA A 62 15.22 3.71 6.03
C ALA A 62 14.11 4.50 5.34
N THR A 63 14.24 5.81 5.28
CA THR A 63 13.26 6.71 4.69
C THR A 63 13.58 6.99 3.22
N HIS A 64 12.57 6.87 2.37
CA HIS A 64 12.66 7.09 0.94
C HIS A 64 11.59 8.10 0.51
N PRO A 65 11.94 9.11 -0.30
CA PRO A 65 10.95 10.07 -0.79
C PRO A 65 9.98 9.39 -1.77
N LEU A 66 8.72 9.80 -1.69
CA LEU A 66 7.68 9.40 -2.62
C LEU A 66 7.24 10.61 -3.43
N GLU A 67 7.12 10.43 -4.73
CA GLU A 67 6.58 11.44 -5.64
C GLU A 67 5.81 10.74 -6.76
N LYS A 68 5.10 11.50 -7.57
CA LYS A 68 4.38 10.96 -8.71
C LYS A 68 5.30 10.09 -9.55
N GLY A 69 4.90 8.86 -9.81
CA GLY A 69 5.66 7.89 -10.59
C GLY A 69 6.59 7.01 -9.76
N SER A 70 6.71 7.22 -8.44
CA SER A 70 7.49 6.33 -7.58
C SER A 70 6.93 4.92 -7.63
N LEU A 71 7.79 3.93 -7.85
CA LEU A 71 7.43 2.51 -7.87
C LEU A 71 8.36 1.77 -6.92
N ILE A 72 7.79 1.08 -5.93
CA ILE A 72 8.56 0.40 -4.90
C ILE A 72 8.04 -1.03 -4.73
N LEU A 73 8.96 -1.99 -4.58
CA LEU A 73 8.62 -3.33 -4.12
C LEU A 73 9.03 -3.45 -2.65
N ILE A 74 8.04 -3.69 -1.82
CA ILE A 74 8.24 -4.02 -0.40
C ILE A 74 8.15 -5.52 -0.29
N GLN A 75 9.27 -6.15 0.05
CA GLN A 75 9.32 -7.60 0.15
C GLN A 75 8.68 -8.07 1.45
N ARG A 76 8.16 -9.28 1.44
CA ARG A 76 7.57 -9.89 2.63
C ARG A 76 8.52 -9.77 3.81
N THR A 77 7.98 -9.55 4.99
CA THR A 77 8.67 -9.35 6.27
C THR A 77 9.36 -7.99 6.45
N GLN A 78 9.48 -7.18 5.41
CA GLN A 78 10.01 -5.82 5.58
C GLN A 78 9.00 -4.93 6.29
N ALA A 79 9.43 -4.28 7.38
CA ALA A 79 8.61 -3.30 8.08
C ALA A 79 8.45 -2.06 7.20
N HIS A 80 7.22 -1.53 7.11
CA HIS A 80 6.96 -0.42 6.23
C HIS A 80 5.87 0.51 6.74
N GLY A 81 6.03 1.78 6.41
CA GLY A 81 5.03 2.81 6.67
C GLY A 81 5.12 3.90 5.61
N PHE A 82 4.02 4.64 5.47
CA PHE A 82 3.92 5.74 4.52
C PHE A 82 3.40 6.98 5.22
N ARG A 83 3.95 8.12 4.87
CA ARG A 83 3.54 9.40 5.42
C ARG A 83 3.31 10.39 4.29
N ASN A 84 2.22 11.15 4.37
CA ASN A 84 1.98 12.26 3.47
C ASN A 84 2.58 13.52 4.07
N SER A 85 3.74 13.93 3.55
CA SER A 85 4.43 15.16 3.95
C SER A 85 4.10 16.33 3.02
N GLY A 86 3.23 16.12 2.03
CA GLY A 86 2.78 17.15 1.10
C GLY A 86 1.52 17.85 1.56
N GLN A 87 0.90 18.59 0.63
CA GLN A 87 -0.28 19.41 0.91
C GLN A 87 -1.54 18.93 0.17
N THR A 88 -1.40 17.89 -0.65
CA THR A 88 -2.51 17.25 -1.37
C THR A 88 -2.57 15.77 -0.99
N PRO A 89 -3.68 15.08 -1.25
CA PRO A 89 -3.75 13.64 -0.98
C PRO A 89 -2.63 12.87 -1.66
N LEU A 90 -2.06 11.91 -0.96
CA LEU A 90 -1.09 10.98 -1.52
C LEU A 90 -1.86 9.75 -2.03
N ASN A 91 -1.93 9.62 -3.34
CA ASN A 91 -2.71 8.57 -4.00
C ASN A 91 -1.79 7.44 -4.44
N ILE A 92 -1.99 6.27 -3.83
CA ILE A 92 -1.16 5.08 -4.06
C ILE A 92 -2.02 3.97 -4.63
N LEU A 93 -1.54 3.34 -5.70
CA LEU A 93 -2.05 2.08 -6.20
C LEU A 93 -1.11 0.98 -5.70
N THR A 94 -1.67 -0.05 -5.06
CA THR A 94 -0.87 -1.09 -4.43
C THR A 94 -1.33 -2.48 -4.83
N PHE A 95 -0.38 -3.42 -4.89
CA PHE A 95 -0.65 -4.81 -5.23
C PHE A 95 -0.01 -5.71 -4.19
N TYR A 96 -0.75 -6.73 -3.74
CA TYR A 96 -0.25 -7.76 -2.84
C TYR A 96 -0.13 -9.09 -3.59
N VAL A 97 0.98 -9.76 -3.41
CA VAL A 97 1.28 -11.04 -4.08
C VAL A 97 1.87 -12.01 -3.05
N PRO A 98 1.12 -13.00 -2.59
CA PRO A 98 -0.32 -13.23 -2.75
C PRO A 98 -1.17 -12.22 -1.98
N PRO A 99 -2.52 -12.31 -2.03
CA PRO A 99 -3.38 -11.39 -1.31
C PRO A 99 -3.08 -11.34 0.19
N ALA A 100 -3.07 -10.12 0.74
CA ALA A 100 -2.87 -9.88 2.16
C ALA A 100 -4.19 -9.74 2.93
N TYR A 101 -5.29 -9.49 2.24
CA TYR A 101 -6.60 -9.23 2.84
C TYR A 101 -7.70 -10.01 2.13
N ASP A 102 -8.78 -10.34 2.86
CA ASP A 102 -10.00 -10.88 2.24
C ASP A 102 -10.86 -9.73 1.69
N GLU A 103 -12.02 -10.07 1.11
CA GLU A 103 -12.92 -9.08 0.52
C GLU A 103 -13.51 -8.11 1.56
N SER A 104 -13.53 -8.49 2.83
CA SER A 104 -13.98 -7.65 3.94
C SER A 104 -12.83 -6.88 4.58
N GLU A 105 -11.66 -6.86 3.96
CA GLU A 105 -10.45 -6.16 4.41
C GLU A 105 -9.86 -6.73 5.72
N ASN A 106 -10.19 -7.98 6.05
CA ASN A 106 -9.54 -8.70 7.15
C ASN A 106 -8.23 -9.31 6.66
N GLU A 107 -7.20 -9.30 7.52
CA GLU A 107 -5.91 -9.85 7.15
C GLU A 107 -5.97 -11.36 6.93
N LEU A 108 -5.49 -11.80 5.77
CA LEU A 108 -5.20 -13.20 5.48
C LEU A 108 -3.86 -13.59 6.11
N PRO A 109 -3.55 -14.90 6.26
CA PRO A 109 -2.27 -15.32 6.85
C PRO A 109 -1.05 -14.67 6.19
N ALA A 110 -1.04 -14.49 4.87
CA ALA A 110 0.07 -13.85 4.17
C ALA A 110 0.23 -12.37 4.51
N GLY A 111 -0.83 -11.69 4.95
CA GLY A 111 -0.80 -10.28 5.34
C GLY A 111 -0.47 -10.06 6.81
N GLN A 112 -0.50 -11.10 7.64
CA GLN A 112 -0.22 -10.98 9.07
C GLN A 112 1.29 -10.85 9.32
N PRO A 113 1.66 -10.15 10.40
CA PRO A 113 3.06 -10.04 10.80
C PRO A 113 3.73 -11.38 11.07
#